data_ac7663d367bdb4a71e31e16d14506e89
#
_entry.id   ac7663d367bdb4a71e31e16d14506e89
#
_cell.length_a   1.000
_cell.length_b   1.000
_cell.length_c   1.000
_cell.angle_alpha   90.00
_cell.angle_beta   90.00
_cell.angle_gamma   90.00
#
_symmetry.space_group_name_H-M   'P 1'
#
loop_
_entity.id
_entity.type
_entity.pdbx_description
1 polymer ?
#
loop_
_entity_poly.entity_id
_entity_poly.type
_entity_poly.pdbx_seq_one_letter_code
_entity_poly.pdbx_strand_id
1 'polypeptide(L)'
;MKLVASDMTVIKHKGKSYEWTYLLDTFNNEIISSHISSVRGDRLPYFKCLKDLIEKTKEQKAPVTLHTDQGSVYSSAAFFNAHKNCNIIRSMSRVGTPTDNPVIESINGWIKAEIYSEGWYKKYETAEEMINKYVSYYNNERPAYKLQYKSPIQYKTEMGFV
;
A
#
# COMPACT_ATOMS: atom_id res chain seq x y z
N MET A 1 0.55 -13.66 -5.49
CA MET A 1 0.72 -12.80 -4.28
C MET A 1 1.06 -13.69 -3.10
N LYS A 2 2.19 -13.45 -2.42
CA LYS A 2 2.64 -14.25 -1.25
C LYS A 2 2.85 -13.39 -0.01
N LEU A 3 3.47 -12.23 -0.19
CA LEU A 3 3.78 -11.29 0.88
C LEU A 3 3.28 -9.90 0.46
N VAL A 4 2.43 -9.32 1.28
CA VAL A 4 1.89 -7.99 1.12
C VAL A 4 2.37 -7.15 2.31
N ALA A 5 2.97 -6.01 2.03
CA ALA A 5 3.30 -5.02 3.04
C ALA A 5 2.20 -3.96 3.11
N SER A 6 1.90 -3.47 4.32
CA SER A 6 0.99 -2.34 4.53
C SER A 6 1.66 -1.28 5.38
N ASP A 7 1.43 -0.04 5.02
CA ASP A 7 1.91 1.13 5.77
C ASP A 7 0.96 2.31 5.60
N MET A 8 1.09 3.29 6.49
CA MET A 8 0.39 4.56 6.41
C MET A 8 1.39 5.69 6.29
N THR A 9 1.15 6.57 5.35
CA THR A 9 1.97 7.76 5.14
C THR A 9 1.11 9.02 5.05
N VAL A 10 1.68 10.17 5.41
CA VAL A 10 0.98 11.45 5.31
C VAL A 10 1.31 12.13 3.99
N ILE A 11 0.27 12.58 3.29
CA ILE A 11 0.36 13.36 2.05
C ILE A 11 -0.31 14.70 2.26
N LYS A 12 0.27 15.75 1.68
CA LYS A 12 -0.30 17.11 1.66
C LYS A 12 -0.89 17.43 0.30
N HIS A 13 -2.11 17.97 0.30
CA HIS A 13 -2.78 18.46 -0.89
C HIS A 13 -3.51 19.76 -0.58
N LYS A 14 -3.23 20.84 -1.35
CA LYS A 14 -3.84 22.17 -1.17
C LYS A 14 -3.85 22.64 0.29
N GLY A 15 -2.71 22.51 0.98
CA GLY A 15 -2.53 22.97 2.37
C GLY A 15 -3.13 22.06 3.45
N LYS A 16 -3.83 20.96 3.09
CA LYS A 16 -4.38 19.99 4.03
C LYS A 16 -3.54 18.71 4.06
N SER A 17 -3.48 18.07 5.23
CA SER A 17 -2.83 16.77 5.41
C SER A 17 -3.84 15.65 5.34
N TYR A 18 -3.44 14.55 4.73
CA TYR A 18 -4.23 13.33 4.57
C TYR A 18 -3.40 12.14 4.98
N GLU A 19 -3.99 11.19 5.70
CA GLU A 19 -3.42 9.89 5.99
C GLU A 19 -3.77 8.92 4.86
N TRP A 20 -2.76 8.39 4.20
CA TRP A 20 -2.90 7.46 3.09
C TRP A 20 -2.37 6.09 3.50
N THR A 21 -3.26 5.11 3.56
CA THR A 21 -2.93 3.71 3.81
C THR A 21 -2.99 2.94 2.50
N TYR A 22 -1.99 2.10 2.25
CA TYR A 22 -1.97 1.25 1.06
C TYR A 22 -1.36 -0.12 1.33
N LEU A 23 -1.64 -1.06 0.44
CA LEU A 23 -1.09 -2.40 0.41
C LEU A 23 -0.19 -2.55 -0.80
N LEU A 24 0.99 -3.09 -0.59
CA LEU A 24 2.02 -3.32 -1.61
C LEU A 24 2.27 -4.82 -1.75
N ASP A 25 2.08 -5.39 -2.95
CA ASP A 25 2.60 -6.72 -3.27
C ASP A 25 4.12 -6.64 -3.43
N THR A 26 4.86 -7.28 -2.54
CA THR A 26 6.34 -7.20 -2.54
C THR A 26 6.98 -7.98 -3.69
N PHE A 27 6.23 -8.78 -4.45
CA PHE A 27 6.74 -9.49 -5.60
C PHE A 27 7.08 -8.54 -6.76
N ASN A 28 6.18 -7.63 -7.08
CA ASN A 28 6.30 -6.70 -8.19
C ASN A 28 6.16 -5.23 -7.79
N ASN A 29 6.07 -4.93 -6.50
CA ASN A 29 5.82 -3.61 -5.93
C ASN A 29 4.51 -2.96 -6.40
N GLU A 30 3.51 -3.74 -6.77
CA GLU A 30 2.18 -3.26 -7.15
C GLU A 30 1.43 -2.73 -5.93
N ILE A 31 0.87 -1.54 -6.00
CA ILE A 31 -0.09 -1.04 -5.01
C ILE A 31 -1.45 -1.70 -5.31
N ILE A 32 -1.82 -2.70 -4.51
CA ILE A 32 -3.01 -3.54 -4.73
C ILE A 32 -4.28 -3.01 -4.09
N SER A 33 -4.15 -2.10 -3.13
CA SER A 33 -5.26 -1.37 -2.48
C SER A 33 -4.74 -0.07 -1.89
N SER A 34 -5.58 0.95 -1.85
CA SER A 34 -5.20 2.30 -1.44
C SER A 34 -6.41 3.08 -0.98
N HIS A 35 -6.35 3.62 0.24
CA HIS A 35 -7.41 4.45 0.83
C HIS A 35 -6.83 5.62 1.61
N ILE A 36 -7.56 6.74 1.63
CA ILE A 36 -7.11 8.01 2.19
C ILE A 36 -8.18 8.57 3.12
N SER A 37 -7.76 9.29 4.17
CA SER A 37 -8.63 10.05 5.06
C SER A 37 -8.02 11.41 5.37
N SER A 38 -8.88 12.42 5.50
CA SER A 38 -8.51 13.75 6.03
C SER A 38 -8.57 13.82 7.56
N VAL A 39 -9.04 12.77 8.20
CA VAL A 39 -9.15 12.68 9.67
C VAL A 39 -7.93 11.99 10.23
N ARG A 40 -7.20 12.69 11.12
CA ARG A 40 -6.02 12.13 11.77
C ARG A 40 -6.38 10.95 12.66
N GLY A 41 -5.65 9.85 12.51
CA GLY A 41 -5.86 8.61 13.28
C GLY A 41 -7.10 7.83 12.84
N ASP A 42 -7.64 8.11 11.67
CA ASP A 42 -8.78 7.38 11.12
C ASP A 42 -8.40 5.92 10.84
N ARG A 43 -9.16 5.00 11.43
CA ARG A 43 -8.95 3.57 11.23
C ARG A 43 -9.56 3.03 9.93
N LEU A 44 -10.48 3.78 9.34
CA LEU A 44 -11.28 3.33 8.20
C LEU A 44 -10.43 2.95 6.96
N PRO A 45 -9.40 3.71 6.56
CA PRO A 45 -8.52 3.33 5.47
C PRO A 45 -7.84 1.97 5.66
N TYR A 46 -7.40 1.66 6.87
CA TYR A 46 -6.76 0.38 7.21
C TYR A 46 -7.71 -0.80 7.02
N PHE A 47 -8.95 -0.67 7.53
CA PHE A 47 -9.96 -1.73 7.40
C PHE A 47 -10.47 -1.88 5.97
N LYS A 48 -10.55 -0.80 5.20
CA LYS A 48 -10.87 -0.87 3.77
C LYS A 48 -9.77 -1.61 2.99
N CYS A 49 -8.50 -1.28 3.22
CA CYS A 49 -7.37 -2.01 2.64
C CYS A 49 -7.42 -3.49 3.02
N LEU A 50 -7.67 -3.81 4.29
CA LEU A 50 -7.78 -5.20 4.75
C LEU A 50 -8.94 -5.93 4.04
N LYS A 51 -10.10 -5.30 3.90
CA LYS A 51 -11.25 -5.86 3.19
C LYS A 51 -10.90 -6.16 1.73
N ASP A 52 -10.23 -5.24 1.04
CA ASP A 52 -9.81 -5.45 -0.34
C ASP A 52 -8.83 -6.63 -0.45
N LEU A 53 -7.91 -6.77 0.52
CA LEU A 53 -6.99 -7.92 0.56
C LEU A 53 -7.74 -9.24 0.76
N ILE A 54 -8.69 -9.29 1.69
CA ILE A 54 -9.52 -10.46 1.94
C ILE A 54 -10.24 -10.89 0.67
N GLU A 55 -10.87 -9.95 -0.04
CA GLU A 55 -11.57 -10.24 -1.31
C GLU A 55 -10.61 -10.78 -2.39
N LYS A 56 -9.43 -10.19 -2.51
CA LYS A 56 -8.41 -10.62 -3.50
C LYS A 56 -7.80 -12.00 -3.18
N THR A 57 -7.84 -12.42 -1.93
CA THR A 57 -7.17 -13.66 -1.48
C THR A 57 -8.11 -14.81 -1.19
N LYS A 58 -9.43 -14.58 -1.20
CA LYS A 58 -10.41 -15.60 -0.81
C LYS A 58 -10.36 -16.89 -1.63
N GLU A 59 -9.99 -16.80 -2.92
CA GLU A 59 -9.89 -17.95 -3.82
C GLU A 59 -8.47 -18.50 -3.98
N GLN A 60 -7.50 -17.88 -3.32
CA GLN A 60 -6.11 -18.37 -3.36
C GLN A 60 -5.97 -19.64 -2.52
N LYS A 61 -5.27 -20.64 -3.06
CA LYS A 61 -5.03 -21.91 -2.35
C LYS A 61 -4.06 -21.75 -1.18
N ALA A 62 -3.06 -20.88 -1.31
CA ALA A 62 -2.07 -20.63 -0.28
C ALA A 62 -2.38 -19.31 0.46
N PRO A 63 -2.14 -19.25 1.77
CA PRO A 63 -2.33 -18.02 2.52
C PRO A 63 -1.35 -16.92 2.08
N VAL A 64 -1.79 -15.68 2.23
CA VAL A 64 -0.98 -14.49 1.99
C VAL A 64 -0.47 -13.93 3.32
N THR A 65 0.81 -13.64 3.41
CA THR A 65 1.36 -12.97 4.58
C THR A 65 1.12 -11.46 4.45
N LEU A 66 0.40 -10.88 5.42
CA LEU A 66 0.26 -9.44 5.58
C LEU A 66 1.29 -8.95 6.60
N HIS A 67 2.29 -8.22 6.13
CA HIS A 67 3.35 -7.62 6.95
C HIS A 67 3.04 -6.15 7.22
N THR A 68 3.06 -5.76 8.50
CA THR A 68 2.77 -4.40 8.97
C THR A 68 3.78 -3.97 10.03
N ASP A 69 3.81 -2.69 10.35
CA ASP A 69 4.43 -2.22 11.58
C ASP A 69 3.59 -2.61 12.81
N GLN A 70 4.02 -2.17 14.01
CA GLN A 70 3.29 -2.35 15.27
C GLN A 70 2.41 -1.14 15.62
N GLY A 71 1.99 -0.35 14.64
CA GLY A 71 1.06 0.77 14.83
C GLY A 71 -0.21 0.35 15.55
N SER A 72 -0.81 1.29 16.28
CA SER A 72 -1.96 1.01 17.18
C SER A 72 -3.14 0.36 16.48
N VAL A 73 -3.36 0.65 15.18
CA VAL A 73 -4.44 0.05 14.39
C VAL A 73 -4.11 -1.41 14.09
N TYR A 74 -2.93 -1.68 13.53
CA TYR A 74 -2.49 -3.03 13.17
C TYR A 74 -2.36 -3.95 14.40
N SER A 75 -1.94 -3.39 15.56
CA SER A 75 -1.82 -4.15 16.81
C SER A 75 -3.16 -4.42 17.49
N SER A 76 -4.24 -3.76 17.08
CA SER A 76 -5.53 -3.86 17.75
C SER A 76 -6.18 -5.23 17.61
N ALA A 77 -6.91 -5.66 18.64
CA ALA A 77 -7.72 -6.88 18.62
C ALA A 77 -8.79 -6.83 17.52
N ALA A 78 -9.34 -5.65 17.24
CA ALA A 78 -10.33 -5.46 16.18
C ALA A 78 -9.75 -5.79 14.81
N PHE A 79 -8.54 -5.30 14.49
CA PHE A 79 -7.86 -5.58 13.24
C PHE A 79 -7.52 -7.08 13.11
N PHE A 80 -7.00 -7.70 14.18
CA PHE A 80 -6.73 -9.14 14.21
C PHE A 80 -8.01 -9.97 13.99
N ASN A 81 -9.10 -9.65 14.72
CA ASN A 81 -10.36 -10.38 14.60
C ASN A 81 -10.99 -10.25 13.21
N ALA A 82 -10.73 -9.15 12.50
CA ALA A 82 -11.27 -8.94 11.15
C ALA A 82 -10.69 -9.89 10.09
N HIS A 83 -9.52 -10.51 10.34
CA HIS A 83 -8.87 -11.40 9.35
C HIS A 83 -8.43 -12.76 9.89
N LYS A 84 -8.61 -13.05 11.20
CA LYS A 84 -8.13 -14.30 11.83
C LYS A 84 -8.66 -15.59 11.21
N ASN A 85 -9.81 -15.51 10.55
CA ASN A 85 -10.45 -16.66 9.87
C ASN A 85 -10.34 -16.55 8.34
N CYS A 86 -9.55 -15.62 7.82
CA CYS A 86 -9.33 -15.42 6.40
C CYS A 86 -8.02 -16.08 5.96
N ASN A 87 -7.81 -16.16 4.66
CA ASN A 87 -6.60 -16.73 4.07
C ASN A 87 -5.38 -15.79 4.18
N ILE A 88 -5.17 -15.23 5.38
CA ILE A 88 -4.14 -14.22 5.68
C ILE A 88 -3.37 -14.64 6.94
N ILE A 89 -2.04 -14.66 6.82
CA ILE A 89 -1.10 -14.81 7.95
C ILE A 89 -0.59 -13.43 8.33
N ARG A 90 -0.76 -13.05 9.59
CA ARG A 90 -0.24 -11.80 10.11
C ARG A 90 1.25 -11.91 10.42
N SER A 91 2.02 -10.93 9.97
CA SER A 91 3.41 -10.70 10.32
C SER A 91 3.60 -9.24 10.73
N MET A 92 4.42 -8.99 11.75
CA MET A 92 4.66 -7.63 12.23
C MET A 92 6.16 -7.40 12.40
N SER A 93 6.62 -6.20 12.02
CA SER A 93 7.97 -5.74 12.30
C SER A 93 8.25 -5.77 13.82
N ARG A 94 9.52 -5.96 14.20
CA ARG A 94 9.94 -5.82 15.59
C ARG A 94 9.86 -4.35 16.03
N VAL A 95 9.59 -4.12 17.31
CA VAL A 95 9.54 -2.77 17.87
C VAL A 95 10.88 -2.06 17.65
N GLY A 96 10.86 -0.85 17.09
CA GLY A 96 12.04 -0.03 16.91
C GLY A 96 13.06 -0.53 15.89
N THR A 97 12.65 -1.43 14.97
CA THR A 97 13.53 -1.96 13.93
C THR A 97 13.02 -1.52 12.53
N PRO A 98 13.41 -0.32 12.06
CA PRO A 98 13.01 0.18 10.73
C PRO A 98 13.44 -0.75 9.58
N THR A 99 14.50 -1.51 9.78
CA THR A 99 15.04 -2.45 8.79
C THR A 99 14.14 -3.64 8.47
N ASP A 100 13.06 -3.84 9.23
CA ASP A 100 12.16 -4.97 9.01
C ASP A 100 11.16 -4.71 7.85
N ASN A 101 11.02 -3.44 7.39
CA ASN A 101 10.17 -3.13 6.23
C ASN A 101 10.80 -2.10 5.25
N PRO A 102 12.06 -2.31 4.82
CA PRO A 102 12.80 -1.30 4.05
C PRO A 102 12.20 -1.03 2.67
N VAL A 103 11.47 -1.99 2.11
CA VAL A 103 10.87 -1.87 0.76
C VAL A 103 9.78 -0.81 0.77
N ILE A 104 8.82 -0.90 1.68
CA ILE A 104 7.70 0.03 1.73
C ILE A 104 8.14 1.43 2.20
N GLU A 105 9.12 1.53 3.11
CA GLU A 105 9.68 2.80 3.54
C GLU A 105 10.39 3.53 2.38
N SER A 106 11.19 2.81 1.60
CA SER A 106 11.85 3.35 0.41
C SER A 106 10.82 3.84 -0.62
N ILE A 107 9.76 3.05 -0.84
CA ILE A 107 8.67 3.40 -1.77
C ILE A 107 7.92 4.63 -1.28
N ASN A 108 7.64 4.75 0.01
CA ASN A 108 7.03 5.95 0.60
C ASN A 108 7.84 7.23 0.30
N GLY A 109 9.16 7.16 0.43
CA GLY A 109 10.04 8.27 0.14
C GLY A 109 9.97 8.70 -1.33
N TRP A 110 10.01 7.74 -2.24
CA TRP A 110 9.96 8.01 -3.69
C TRP A 110 8.61 8.51 -4.15
N ILE A 111 7.52 7.89 -3.71
CA ILE A 111 6.17 8.34 -4.03
C ILE A 111 5.95 9.80 -3.64
N LYS A 112 6.34 10.17 -2.43
CA LYS A 112 6.22 11.56 -1.98
C LYS A 112 7.08 12.50 -2.82
N ALA A 113 8.33 12.12 -3.10
CA ALA A 113 9.21 12.92 -3.92
C ALA A 113 8.60 13.17 -5.31
N GLU A 114 8.07 12.14 -5.97
CA GLU A 114 7.42 12.25 -7.28
C GLU A 114 6.14 13.09 -7.24
N ILE A 115 5.25 12.85 -6.28
CA ILE A 115 4.01 13.62 -6.13
C ILE A 115 4.30 15.11 -6.03
N TYR A 116 5.35 15.51 -5.29
CA TYR A 116 5.66 16.91 -5.09
C TYR A 116 6.53 17.50 -6.19
N SER A 117 7.57 16.81 -6.67
CA SER A 117 8.48 17.31 -7.70
C SER A 117 7.79 17.43 -9.06
N GLU A 118 6.91 16.50 -9.42
CA GLU A 118 6.18 16.50 -10.69
C GLU A 118 4.85 17.27 -10.63
N GLY A 119 4.54 17.85 -9.48
CA GLY A 119 3.38 18.74 -9.31
C GLY A 119 2.03 18.03 -9.41
N TRP A 120 1.95 16.74 -9.08
CA TRP A 120 0.68 15.99 -9.05
C TRP A 120 -0.39 16.71 -8.23
N TYR A 121 -0.01 17.27 -7.07
CA TYR A 121 -0.91 18.00 -6.18
C TYR A 121 -1.55 19.27 -6.80
N LYS A 122 -1.02 19.75 -7.94
CA LYS A 122 -1.56 20.89 -8.67
C LYS A 122 -2.56 20.48 -9.75
N LYS A 123 -2.50 19.23 -10.22
CA LYS A 123 -3.24 18.74 -11.39
C LYS A 123 -4.69 18.32 -11.04
N TYR A 124 -4.97 18.05 -9.75
CA TYR A 124 -6.23 17.45 -9.33
C TYR A 124 -6.93 18.28 -8.27
N GLU A 125 -8.27 18.26 -8.26
CA GLU A 125 -9.05 19.04 -7.32
C GLU A 125 -9.05 18.43 -5.92
N THR A 126 -9.11 17.12 -5.81
CA THR A 126 -9.14 16.40 -4.53
C THR A 126 -7.91 15.55 -4.34
N ALA A 127 -7.56 15.31 -3.06
CA ALA A 127 -6.45 14.40 -2.72
C ALA A 127 -6.77 12.96 -3.11
N GLU A 128 -8.03 12.56 -3.03
CA GLU A 128 -8.47 11.21 -3.42
C GLU A 128 -8.30 10.98 -4.93
N GLU A 129 -8.72 11.93 -5.76
CA GLU A 129 -8.51 11.87 -7.21
C GLU A 129 -7.01 11.81 -7.55
N MET A 130 -6.21 12.68 -6.94
CA MET A 130 -4.76 12.71 -7.12
C MET A 130 -4.14 11.35 -6.81
N ILE A 131 -4.47 10.75 -5.67
CA ILE A 131 -3.92 9.45 -5.25
C ILE A 131 -4.36 8.35 -6.20
N ASN A 132 -5.64 8.29 -6.57
CA ASN A 132 -6.15 7.27 -7.49
C ASN A 132 -5.46 7.33 -8.85
N LYS A 133 -5.24 8.53 -9.39
CA LYS A 133 -4.51 8.74 -10.65
C LYS A 133 -3.03 8.41 -10.51
N TYR A 134 -2.40 8.79 -9.40
CA TYR A 134 -1.02 8.45 -9.13
C TYR A 134 -0.81 6.92 -9.00
N VAL A 135 -1.69 6.22 -8.27
CA VAL A 135 -1.63 4.76 -8.15
C VAL A 135 -1.80 4.08 -9.51
N SER A 136 -2.71 4.58 -10.35
CA SER A 136 -2.86 4.08 -11.72
C SER A 136 -1.58 4.25 -12.54
N TYR A 137 -0.99 5.44 -12.53
CA TYR A 137 0.29 5.73 -13.18
C TYR A 137 1.41 4.82 -12.62
N TYR A 138 1.54 4.76 -11.30
CA TYR A 138 2.55 3.96 -10.60
C TYR A 138 2.51 2.48 -11.02
N ASN A 139 1.30 1.90 -11.06
CA ASN A 139 1.13 0.48 -11.37
C ASN A 139 1.31 0.16 -12.87
N ASN A 140 0.87 1.04 -13.77
CA ASN A 140 0.78 0.72 -15.20
C ASN A 140 1.88 1.35 -16.05
N GLU A 141 2.45 2.47 -15.64
CA GLU A 141 3.33 3.28 -16.50
C GLU A 141 4.71 3.54 -15.90
N ARG A 142 4.80 3.71 -14.57
CA ARG A 142 6.03 4.09 -13.89
C ARG A 142 7.10 3.00 -14.00
N PRO A 143 8.25 3.26 -14.68
CA PRO A 143 9.33 2.28 -14.75
C PRO A 143 10.08 2.18 -13.41
N ALA A 144 10.42 0.98 -13.00
CA ALA A 144 11.23 0.74 -11.81
C ALA A 144 12.49 -0.07 -12.15
N TYR A 145 13.65 0.41 -11.70
CA TYR A 145 14.95 -0.23 -11.95
C TYR A 145 14.95 -1.71 -11.52
N LYS A 146 14.44 -2.00 -10.30
CA LYS A 146 14.35 -3.37 -9.77
C LYS A 146 13.43 -4.28 -10.58
N LEU A 147 12.53 -3.73 -11.37
CA LEU A 147 11.62 -4.44 -12.27
C LEU A 147 12.10 -4.41 -13.72
N GLN A 148 13.41 -4.29 -13.94
CA GLN A 148 14.02 -4.22 -15.28
C GLN A 148 13.44 -3.06 -16.11
N TYR A 149 13.23 -1.91 -15.48
CA TYR A 149 12.61 -0.72 -16.09
C TYR A 149 11.17 -0.90 -16.57
N LYS A 150 10.46 -1.89 -16.05
CA LYS A 150 9.04 -2.12 -16.30
C LYS A 150 8.20 -1.54 -15.18
N SER A 151 6.92 -1.28 -15.48
CA SER A 151 5.95 -0.99 -14.44
C SER A 151 5.60 -2.27 -13.65
N PRO A 152 5.05 -2.13 -12.43
CA PRO A 152 4.58 -3.27 -11.65
C PRO A 152 3.71 -4.26 -12.42
N ILE A 153 2.72 -3.76 -13.16
CA ILE A 153 1.80 -4.60 -13.95
C ILE A 153 2.51 -5.24 -15.14
N GLN A 154 3.33 -4.51 -15.88
CA GLN A 154 4.10 -5.07 -17.00
C GLN A 154 5.01 -6.20 -16.54
N TYR A 155 5.75 -5.98 -15.44
CA TYR A 155 6.62 -7.01 -14.88
C TYR A 155 5.84 -8.27 -14.48
N LYS A 156 4.72 -8.11 -13.77
CA LYS A 156 3.85 -9.20 -13.34
C LYS A 156 3.33 -10.02 -14.52
N THR A 157 2.84 -9.34 -15.57
CA THR A 157 2.30 -9.97 -16.78
C THR A 157 3.36 -10.78 -17.52
N GLU A 158 4.56 -10.23 -17.71
CA GLU A 158 5.65 -10.93 -18.39
C GLU A 158 6.19 -12.13 -17.59
N MET A 159 6.05 -12.11 -16.26
CA MET A 159 6.37 -13.26 -15.42
C MET A 159 5.26 -14.33 -15.41
N GLY A 160 4.20 -14.17 -16.21
CA GLY A 160 3.11 -15.13 -16.37
C GLY A 160 2.04 -15.08 -15.28
N PHE A 161 1.99 -13.98 -14.50
CA PHE A 161 0.96 -13.76 -13.49
C PHE A 161 -0.05 -12.72 -14.02
N VAL A 162 -1.28 -13.15 -14.16
CA VAL A 162 -2.40 -12.27 -14.61
C VAL A 162 -3.20 -11.80 -13.41
#